data_4913888137264ceaaf513522fd94dcb9
#
_entry.id   4913888137264ceaaf513522fd94dcb9
#
_cell.length_a   1.000
_cell.length_b   1.000
_cell.length_c   1.000
_cell.angle_alpha   90.00
_cell.angle_beta   90.00
_cell.angle_gamma   90.00
#
_symmetry.space_group_name_H-M   'P 1'
#
loop_
_entity.id
_entity.type
_entity.pdbx_description
1 polymer ?
#
loop_
_entity_poly.entity_id
_entity_poly.type
_entity_poly.pdbx_seq_one_letter_code
_entity_poly.pdbx_strand_id
1 'polypeptide(L)'
;MSRRTALIATAALALGSGLAVLPTQAQAATVVVSNVTDLSNAVKNAAPGTVIQVRGGTYRPTATLQSTANGTSSSPITLTAYGSETVKIDGSSLPAGAWIFKLTADYWNVSNLTFQNSPDSAVVCQSCTGTVWNNIKTIDGGDSGFTLTGDGTVNNTVRNIDSYGNYDAANHGENADGIAVKFGSGTGNLITGARLYNNSDDGIDFWSFSSPVTVEHTWSMGNGVNRWSDSAFAGDGNGYKLGGDGEVVAHVVNNSAAWGNAGNGFTENSNTGALVLNRTTAYANSKWGYYFATSSAKLGKNLAVSNGSGSVNKGSRVTSSGNNWDSGIGTPAFRSTDASTTYNARSSSGTLPATTFLTTGSTTIGATMN
;
A
#
# COMPACT_ATOMS: atom_id res chain seq x y z
N MET A 1 -39.69 75.29 50.55
CA MET A 1 -38.35 74.88 50.10
C MET A 1 -38.11 73.41 50.55
N SER A 2 -38.35 72.49 49.68
CA SER A 2 -38.31 71.04 50.01
C SER A 2 -37.04 70.46 49.39
N ARG A 3 -36.17 69.93 50.23
CA ARG A 3 -34.97 69.18 49.82
C ARG A 3 -35.35 67.74 49.50
N ARG A 4 -35.17 67.28 48.26
CA ARG A 4 -35.29 65.91 47.88
C ARG A 4 -33.92 65.20 48.04
N THR A 5 -33.85 64.20 48.86
CA THR A 5 -32.71 63.34 49.08
C THR A 5 -32.76 62.21 48.02
N ALA A 6 -31.71 62.09 47.20
CA ALA A 6 -31.59 60.98 46.21
C ALA A 6 -30.87 59.79 46.89
N LEU A 7 -31.50 58.62 46.87
CA LEU A 7 -30.92 57.34 47.26
C LEU A 7 -30.14 56.82 46.06
N ILE A 8 -28.85 56.54 46.26
CA ILE A 8 -28.01 55.80 45.31
C ILE A 8 -28.03 54.35 45.72
N ALA A 9 -28.61 53.51 44.84
CA ALA A 9 -28.55 52.06 45.04
C ALA A 9 -27.32 51.50 44.32
N THR A 10 -26.40 50.93 45.09
CA THR A 10 -25.20 50.23 44.60
C THR A 10 -25.57 48.79 44.24
N ALA A 11 -25.55 48.45 42.97
CA ALA A 11 -25.69 47.08 42.51
C ALA A 11 -24.33 46.37 42.59
N ALA A 12 -24.19 45.38 43.45
CA ALA A 12 -23.03 44.51 43.50
C ALA A 12 -23.12 43.43 42.38
N LEU A 13 -22.20 43.49 41.40
CA LEU A 13 -22.05 42.48 40.38
C LEU A 13 -21.27 41.30 40.98
N ALA A 14 -21.91 40.15 41.19
CA ALA A 14 -21.24 38.93 41.56
C ALA A 14 -20.63 38.29 40.28
N LEU A 15 -19.33 38.37 40.13
CA LEU A 15 -18.58 37.62 39.12
C LEU A 15 -18.51 36.15 39.59
N GLY A 16 -19.37 35.32 39.02
CA GLY A 16 -19.28 33.87 39.12
C GLY A 16 -18.10 33.38 38.26
N SER A 17 -16.97 33.04 38.86
CA SER A 17 -15.87 32.34 38.21
C SER A 17 -16.27 30.90 37.92
N GLY A 18 -16.92 30.66 36.77
CA GLY A 18 -17.07 29.33 36.23
C GLY A 18 -15.71 28.77 35.83
N LEU A 19 -15.15 27.88 36.64
CA LEU A 19 -14.02 27.06 36.21
C LEU A 19 -14.50 26.17 35.06
N ALA A 20 -14.13 26.52 33.83
CA ALA A 20 -14.24 25.62 32.67
C ALA A 20 -13.35 24.41 32.97
N VAL A 21 -13.97 23.28 33.33
CA VAL A 21 -13.26 21.99 33.36
C VAL A 21 -12.92 21.67 31.92
N LEU A 22 -11.67 21.93 31.52
CA LEU A 22 -11.14 21.43 30.25
C LEU A 22 -11.21 19.92 30.30
N PRO A 23 -11.75 19.27 29.25
CA PRO A 23 -11.75 17.81 29.21
C PRO A 23 -10.31 17.34 29.29
N THR A 24 -9.96 16.61 30.32
CA THR A 24 -8.68 15.90 30.39
C THR A 24 -8.63 14.99 29.17
N GLN A 25 -7.70 15.25 28.25
CA GLN A 25 -7.41 14.30 27.19
C GLN A 25 -7.08 12.97 27.88
N ALA A 26 -7.88 11.94 27.57
CA ALA A 26 -7.60 10.60 28.05
C ALA A 26 -6.18 10.25 27.54
N GLN A 27 -5.27 9.99 28.49
CA GLN A 27 -3.90 9.59 28.16
C GLN A 27 -3.99 8.28 27.38
N ALA A 28 -3.28 8.23 26.23
CA ALA A 28 -3.25 7.06 25.37
C ALA A 28 -2.85 5.81 26.18
N ALA A 29 -3.75 4.82 26.26
CA ALA A 29 -3.48 3.60 26.99
C ALA A 29 -2.49 2.75 26.20
N THR A 30 -1.33 2.44 26.79
CA THR A 30 -0.38 1.47 26.21
C THR A 30 -0.69 0.07 26.74
N VAL A 31 -0.93 -0.88 25.84
CA VAL A 31 -1.19 -2.28 26.14
C VAL A 31 -0.08 -3.12 25.55
N VAL A 32 0.68 -3.85 26.38
CA VAL A 32 1.71 -4.77 25.92
C VAL A 32 1.13 -6.19 25.93
N VAL A 33 1.22 -6.88 24.79
CA VAL A 33 0.66 -8.22 24.60
C VAL A 33 1.75 -9.22 24.22
N SER A 34 1.63 -10.47 24.72
CA SER A 34 2.62 -11.53 24.51
C SER A 34 2.02 -12.88 24.09
N ASN A 35 0.70 -12.93 23.86
CA ASN A 35 0.00 -14.11 23.36
C ASN A 35 -1.17 -13.72 22.43
N VAL A 36 -1.71 -14.70 21.71
CA VAL A 36 -2.78 -14.49 20.71
C VAL A 36 -4.08 -13.97 21.34
N THR A 37 -4.44 -14.48 22.52
CA THR A 37 -5.69 -14.08 23.18
C THR A 37 -5.67 -12.61 23.56
N ASP A 38 -4.57 -12.15 24.18
CA ASP A 38 -4.41 -10.76 24.57
C ASP A 38 -4.32 -9.85 23.35
N LEU A 39 -3.61 -10.28 22.27
CA LEU A 39 -3.54 -9.54 21.01
C LEU A 39 -4.94 -9.37 20.41
N SER A 40 -5.72 -10.46 20.31
CA SER A 40 -7.07 -10.42 19.76
C SER A 40 -7.99 -9.50 20.57
N ASN A 41 -7.92 -9.58 21.88
CA ASN A 41 -8.70 -8.72 22.78
C ASN A 41 -8.28 -7.25 22.68
N ALA A 42 -6.99 -6.96 22.61
CA ALA A 42 -6.48 -5.60 22.48
C ALA A 42 -6.90 -4.98 21.14
N VAL A 43 -6.79 -5.73 20.02
CA VAL A 43 -7.23 -5.28 18.69
C VAL A 43 -8.74 -5.02 18.67
N LYS A 44 -9.54 -5.95 19.18
CA LYS A 44 -11.01 -5.86 19.18
C LYS A 44 -11.54 -4.71 20.04
N ASN A 45 -10.90 -4.45 21.19
CA ASN A 45 -11.39 -3.50 22.20
C ASN A 45 -10.59 -2.19 22.23
N ALA A 46 -9.80 -1.91 21.20
CA ALA A 46 -9.03 -0.67 21.10
C ALA A 46 -9.96 0.56 21.14
N ALA A 47 -9.48 1.64 21.73
CA ALA A 47 -10.14 2.95 21.73
C ALA A 47 -9.21 4.01 21.14
N PRO A 48 -9.71 5.19 20.74
CA PRO A 48 -8.86 6.26 20.22
C PRO A 48 -7.64 6.54 21.12
N GLY A 49 -6.46 6.57 20.54
CA GLY A 49 -5.19 6.77 21.23
C GLY A 49 -4.57 5.50 21.85
N THR A 50 -5.24 4.35 21.81
CA THR A 50 -4.63 3.10 22.29
C THR A 50 -3.37 2.74 21.50
N VAL A 51 -2.29 2.36 22.22
CA VAL A 51 -1.06 1.83 21.65
C VAL A 51 -0.91 0.37 22.05
N ILE A 52 -1.08 -0.53 21.08
CA ILE A 52 -0.91 -1.98 21.26
C ILE A 52 0.50 -2.35 20.85
N GLN A 53 1.34 -2.75 21.79
CA GLN A 53 2.71 -3.20 21.57
C GLN A 53 2.80 -4.72 21.71
N VAL A 54 3.20 -5.37 20.61
CA VAL A 54 3.26 -6.82 20.52
C VAL A 54 4.68 -7.28 20.79
N ARG A 55 4.88 -8.15 21.80
CA ARG A 55 6.18 -8.73 22.11
C ARG A 55 6.65 -9.65 20.98
N GLY A 56 7.96 -9.79 20.86
CA GLY A 56 8.58 -10.66 19.85
C GLY A 56 8.13 -12.11 19.96
N GLY A 57 7.90 -12.74 18.82
CA GLY A 57 7.46 -14.11 18.75
C GLY A 57 6.59 -14.44 17.54
N THR A 58 6.08 -15.66 17.50
CA THR A 58 5.14 -16.11 16.46
C THR A 58 3.77 -16.35 17.09
N TYR A 59 2.78 -15.60 16.60
CA TYR A 59 1.39 -15.65 17.03
C TYR A 59 0.57 -16.41 15.99
N ARG A 60 -0.13 -17.47 16.40
CA ARG A 60 -0.97 -18.31 15.52
C ARG A 60 -2.43 -18.17 15.90
N PRO A 61 -3.14 -17.17 15.37
CA PRO A 61 -4.58 -17.04 15.61
C PRO A 61 -5.35 -18.20 14.96
N THR A 62 -6.44 -18.60 15.59
CA THR A 62 -7.40 -19.58 15.05
C THR A 62 -8.66 -18.92 14.48
N ALA A 63 -8.72 -17.59 14.53
CA ALA A 63 -9.72 -16.75 13.89
C ALA A 63 -9.07 -15.44 13.47
N THR A 64 -9.65 -14.77 12.46
CA THR A 64 -9.19 -13.46 11.98
C THR A 64 -9.05 -12.47 13.12
N LEU A 65 -7.88 -11.83 13.24
CA LEU A 65 -7.71 -10.66 14.09
C LEU A 65 -8.43 -9.49 13.41
N GLN A 66 -9.46 -8.93 14.05
CA GLN A 66 -10.27 -7.89 13.41
C GLN A 66 -10.67 -6.78 14.35
N SER A 67 -10.83 -5.57 13.80
CA SER A 67 -11.37 -4.42 14.53
C SER A 67 -12.30 -3.58 13.67
N THR A 68 -13.34 -3.05 14.32
CA THR A 68 -14.23 -2.01 13.81
C THR A 68 -14.12 -0.74 14.65
N ALA A 69 -13.17 -0.69 15.58
CA ALA A 69 -12.96 0.44 16.48
C ALA A 69 -12.19 1.55 15.77
N ASN A 70 -12.79 2.72 15.64
CA ASN A 70 -12.14 3.88 15.02
C ASN A 70 -11.20 4.59 15.98
N GLY A 71 -10.02 4.96 15.50
CA GLY A 71 -9.24 6.04 16.06
C GLY A 71 -9.81 7.40 15.65
N THR A 72 -9.04 8.44 15.85
CA THR A 72 -9.29 9.78 15.29
C THR A 72 -8.00 10.32 14.67
N SER A 73 -8.08 11.34 13.85
CA SER A 73 -6.88 11.97 13.26
C SER A 73 -5.91 12.51 14.31
N SER A 74 -6.41 12.97 15.46
CA SER A 74 -5.61 13.46 16.59
C SER A 74 -5.23 12.38 17.60
N SER A 75 -5.89 11.23 17.58
CA SER A 75 -5.71 10.11 18.51
C SER A 75 -5.86 8.77 17.77
N PRO A 76 -4.96 8.45 16.82
CA PRO A 76 -5.03 7.19 16.09
C PRO A 76 -4.79 6.00 17.02
N ILE A 77 -5.34 4.84 16.66
CA ILE A 77 -5.02 3.58 17.32
C ILE A 77 -3.73 3.05 16.71
N THR A 78 -2.80 2.59 17.52
CA THR A 78 -1.51 2.07 17.05
C THR A 78 -1.38 0.60 17.39
N LEU A 79 -0.99 -0.21 16.39
CA LEU A 79 -0.58 -1.60 16.54
C LEU A 79 0.85 -1.75 16.01
N THR A 80 1.79 -2.13 16.88
CA THR A 80 3.19 -2.21 16.51
C THR A 80 3.96 -3.26 17.30
N ALA A 81 5.11 -3.67 16.80
CA ALA A 81 6.04 -4.48 17.60
C ALA A 81 6.55 -3.67 18.82
N TYR A 82 6.84 -4.38 19.90
CA TYR A 82 7.49 -3.80 21.08
C TYR A 82 8.96 -3.49 20.76
N GLY A 83 9.32 -2.22 20.80
CA GLY A 83 10.69 -1.79 20.45
C GLY A 83 11.09 -2.26 19.05
N SER A 84 12.19 -2.99 18.95
CA SER A 84 12.73 -3.57 17.71
C SER A 84 12.52 -5.10 17.63
N GLU A 85 11.63 -5.65 18.44
CA GLU A 85 11.38 -7.08 18.48
C GLU A 85 10.72 -7.59 17.19
N THR A 86 11.07 -8.80 16.76
CA THR A 86 10.49 -9.39 15.56
C THR A 86 9.16 -10.08 15.91
N VAL A 87 8.08 -9.62 15.30
CA VAL A 87 6.73 -10.16 15.48
C VAL A 87 6.26 -10.79 14.19
N LYS A 88 5.81 -12.05 14.26
CA LYS A 88 5.18 -12.79 13.15
C LYS A 88 3.76 -13.19 13.56
N ILE A 89 2.79 -12.82 12.74
CA ILE A 89 1.42 -13.29 12.85
C ILE A 89 1.21 -14.31 11.74
N ASP A 90 1.10 -15.58 12.13
CA ASP A 90 1.13 -16.74 11.25
C ASP A 90 -0.27 -17.33 11.12
N GLY A 91 -0.83 -17.25 9.92
CA GLY A 91 -2.18 -17.68 9.60
C GLY A 91 -2.37 -19.20 9.43
N SER A 92 -1.30 -20.00 9.58
CA SER A 92 -1.37 -21.46 9.34
C SER A 92 -2.37 -22.23 10.19
N SER A 93 -2.89 -21.64 11.26
CA SER A 93 -3.95 -22.20 12.11
C SER A 93 -5.34 -21.64 11.84
N LEU A 94 -5.49 -20.75 10.86
CA LEU A 94 -6.77 -20.19 10.46
C LEU A 94 -7.57 -21.18 9.60
N PRO A 95 -8.89 -21.12 9.62
CA PRO A 95 -9.71 -21.88 8.69
C PRO A 95 -9.53 -21.37 7.26
N ALA A 96 -9.80 -22.23 6.26
CA ALA A 96 -9.77 -21.87 4.85
C ALA A 96 -10.61 -20.63 4.56
N GLY A 97 -10.12 -19.73 3.70
CA GLY A 97 -10.77 -18.48 3.32
C GLY A 97 -10.75 -17.39 4.40
N ALA A 98 -10.02 -17.59 5.51
CA ALA A 98 -9.88 -16.57 6.53
C ALA A 98 -8.66 -15.68 6.29
N TRP A 99 -8.77 -14.40 6.60
CA TRP A 99 -7.69 -13.43 6.63
C TRP A 99 -6.93 -13.46 7.95
N ILE A 100 -5.65 -13.11 7.96
CA ILE A 100 -4.93 -12.95 9.24
C ILE A 100 -5.41 -11.71 9.98
N PHE A 101 -5.48 -10.56 9.27
CA PHE A 101 -5.87 -9.30 9.87
C PHE A 101 -6.87 -8.57 9.00
N LYS A 102 -8.02 -8.20 9.58
CA LYS A 102 -9.04 -7.38 8.93
C LYS A 102 -9.32 -6.12 9.71
N LEU A 103 -9.22 -5.00 9.05
CA LEU A 103 -9.60 -3.70 9.56
C LEU A 103 -10.82 -3.17 8.79
N THR A 104 -11.89 -2.81 9.49
CA THR A 104 -13.04 -2.06 8.96
C THR A 104 -13.23 -0.87 9.89
N ALA A 105 -12.22 0.00 9.91
CA ALA A 105 -12.11 1.09 10.88
C ALA A 105 -11.11 2.15 10.39
N ASP A 106 -11.22 3.35 10.97
CA ASP A 106 -10.48 4.53 10.59
C ASP A 106 -9.34 4.86 11.54
N TYR A 107 -8.32 5.58 11.04
CA TYR A 107 -7.22 6.15 11.81
C TYR A 107 -6.46 5.12 12.66
N TRP A 108 -5.99 4.08 12.01
CA TRP A 108 -5.05 3.11 12.57
C TRP A 108 -3.64 3.32 12.03
N ASN A 109 -2.65 3.20 12.90
CA ASN A 109 -1.24 3.10 12.57
C ASN A 109 -0.76 1.67 12.84
N VAL A 110 -0.50 0.89 11.80
CA VAL A 110 0.00 -0.50 11.92
C VAL A 110 1.43 -0.56 11.41
N SER A 111 2.36 -1.07 12.22
CA SER A 111 3.77 -1.04 11.83
C SER A 111 4.62 -2.17 12.40
N ASN A 112 5.73 -2.47 11.72
CA ASN A 112 6.79 -3.38 12.18
C ASN A 112 6.30 -4.81 12.43
N LEU A 113 5.37 -5.30 11.62
CA LEU A 113 4.77 -6.63 11.76
C LEU A 113 4.98 -7.46 10.48
N THR A 114 5.09 -8.77 10.66
CA THR A 114 5.05 -9.74 9.57
C THR A 114 3.77 -10.55 9.67
N PHE A 115 3.01 -10.62 8.57
CA PHE A 115 1.85 -11.48 8.39
C PHE A 115 2.24 -12.57 7.38
N GLN A 116 2.11 -13.84 7.73
CA GLN A 116 2.56 -14.94 6.88
C GLN A 116 1.60 -16.12 6.89
N ASN A 117 1.62 -16.92 5.80
CA ASN A 117 0.84 -18.16 5.67
C ASN A 117 -0.67 -17.94 5.86
N SER A 118 -1.23 -16.88 5.30
CA SER A 118 -2.68 -16.66 5.32
C SER A 118 -3.40 -17.64 4.42
N PRO A 119 -4.54 -18.22 4.81
CA PRO A 119 -5.34 -19.04 3.89
C PRO A 119 -6.01 -18.27 2.75
N ASP A 120 -6.11 -16.95 2.88
CA ASP A 120 -6.65 -15.98 1.92
C ASP A 120 -5.74 -14.75 1.96
N SER A 121 -6.20 -13.54 1.62
CA SER A 121 -5.41 -12.31 1.75
C SER A 121 -4.83 -12.15 3.16
N ALA A 122 -3.57 -11.75 3.28
CA ALA A 122 -2.95 -11.67 4.60
C ALA A 122 -3.49 -10.48 5.42
N VAL A 123 -3.66 -9.31 4.78
CA VAL A 123 -4.17 -8.09 5.42
C VAL A 123 -5.25 -7.47 4.55
N VAL A 124 -6.39 -7.19 5.13
CA VAL A 124 -7.52 -6.51 4.46
C VAL A 124 -7.91 -5.25 5.23
N CYS A 125 -7.87 -4.09 4.57
CA CYS A 125 -8.40 -2.80 5.04
C CYS A 125 -9.61 -2.46 4.19
N GLN A 126 -10.79 -2.64 4.75
CA GLN A 126 -12.06 -2.47 4.05
C GLN A 126 -12.75 -1.18 4.48
N SER A 127 -13.00 -0.27 3.54
CA SER A 127 -13.66 1.02 3.77
C SER A 127 -12.96 1.85 4.87
N CYS A 128 -11.62 1.77 4.93
CA CYS A 128 -10.82 2.46 5.95
C CYS A 128 -10.51 3.89 5.53
N THR A 129 -10.47 4.80 6.50
CA THR A 129 -10.03 6.19 6.30
C THR A 129 -8.82 6.52 7.16
N GLY A 130 -7.81 7.16 6.57
CA GLY A 130 -6.67 7.74 7.29
C GLY A 130 -5.79 6.71 8.00
N THR A 131 -5.71 5.49 7.50
CA THR A 131 -4.84 4.45 8.07
C THR A 131 -3.41 4.58 7.54
N VAL A 132 -2.44 4.23 8.37
CA VAL A 132 -1.02 4.20 8.00
C VAL A 132 -0.46 2.81 8.25
N TRP A 133 0.02 2.17 7.20
CA TRP A 133 0.70 0.88 7.23
C TRP A 133 2.17 1.10 6.91
N ASN A 134 3.07 0.77 7.84
CA ASN A 134 4.48 1.07 7.69
C ASN A 134 5.40 -0.09 8.12
N ASN A 135 6.37 -0.43 7.30
CA ASN A 135 7.31 -1.52 7.56
C ASN A 135 6.59 -2.84 7.88
N ILE A 136 5.70 -3.22 6.96
CA ILE A 136 4.91 -4.46 7.02
C ILE A 136 5.53 -5.48 6.06
N LYS A 137 5.47 -6.75 6.44
CA LYS A 137 5.71 -7.85 5.51
C LYS A 137 4.47 -8.71 5.40
N THR A 138 4.09 -9.07 4.17
CA THR A 138 3.06 -10.07 3.88
C THR A 138 3.70 -11.16 3.03
N ILE A 139 3.62 -12.41 3.51
CA ILE A 139 4.41 -13.52 2.97
C ILE A 139 3.52 -14.75 2.82
N ASP A 140 3.57 -15.39 1.64
CA ASP A 140 2.91 -16.67 1.39
C ASP A 140 1.41 -16.65 1.75
N GLY A 141 0.70 -15.62 1.29
CA GLY A 141 -0.76 -15.53 1.37
C GLY A 141 -1.43 -16.40 0.32
N GLY A 142 -2.62 -16.94 0.64
CA GLY A 142 -3.46 -17.72 -0.26
C GLY A 142 -4.28 -16.87 -1.25
N ASP A 143 -4.12 -15.57 -1.19
CA ASP A 143 -4.61 -14.52 -2.08
C ASP A 143 -3.64 -13.33 -1.95
N SER A 144 -4.07 -12.10 -2.27
CA SER A 144 -3.22 -10.91 -2.21
C SER A 144 -2.59 -10.68 -0.82
N GLY A 145 -1.33 -10.25 -0.81
CA GLY A 145 -0.64 -9.99 0.46
C GLY A 145 -1.26 -8.86 1.26
N PHE A 146 -1.60 -7.74 0.60
CA PHE A 146 -2.23 -6.58 1.22
C PHE A 146 -3.36 -6.05 0.35
N THR A 147 -4.54 -5.85 0.94
CA THR A 147 -5.73 -5.41 0.21
C THR A 147 -6.34 -4.15 0.82
N LEU A 148 -6.53 -3.10 -0.01
CA LEU A 148 -7.43 -1.99 0.24
C LEU A 148 -8.70 -2.22 -0.59
N THR A 149 -9.89 -2.17 0.01
CA THR A 149 -11.14 -2.47 -0.68
C THR A 149 -12.33 -1.71 -0.08
N GLY A 150 -13.41 -1.63 -0.83
CA GLY A 150 -14.66 -1.03 -0.40
C GLY A 150 -14.75 0.47 -0.64
N ASP A 151 -15.98 0.97 -0.71
CA ASP A 151 -16.25 2.40 -0.82
C ASP A 151 -15.88 3.12 0.48
N GLY A 152 -15.40 4.36 0.36
CA GLY A 152 -14.91 5.11 1.51
C GLY A 152 -13.47 4.78 1.93
N THR A 153 -12.72 4.05 1.09
CA THR A 153 -11.28 3.80 1.29
C THR A 153 -10.49 5.07 0.97
N VAL A 154 -10.30 5.94 1.97
CA VAL A 154 -9.86 7.34 1.78
C VAL A 154 -8.61 7.67 2.60
N ASN A 155 -7.65 8.39 2.00
CA ASN A 155 -6.46 8.93 2.68
C ASN A 155 -5.62 7.86 3.41
N ASN A 156 -5.54 6.65 2.87
CA ASN A 156 -4.70 5.61 3.45
C ASN A 156 -3.29 5.67 2.88
N THR A 157 -2.30 5.40 3.72
CA THR A 157 -0.90 5.34 3.33
C THR A 157 -0.34 3.94 3.59
N VAL A 158 0.09 3.27 2.53
CA VAL A 158 0.83 2.00 2.59
C VAL A 158 2.28 2.28 2.21
N ARG A 159 3.18 2.19 3.18
CA ARG A 159 4.59 2.52 2.94
C ARG A 159 5.54 1.46 3.48
N ASN A 160 6.67 1.29 2.76
CA ASN A 160 7.74 0.40 3.17
C ASN A 160 7.26 -1.05 3.40
N ILE A 161 6.37 -1.53 2.53
CA ILE A 161 5.87 -2.90 2.58
C ILE A 161 6.73 -3.83 1.72
N ASP A 162 7.01 -5.04 2.22
CA ASP A 162 7.48 -6.19 1.42
C ASP A 162 6.33 -7.19 1.31
N SER A 163 5.83 -7.43 0.09
CA SER A 163 4.78 -8.42 -0.15
C SER A 163 5.23 -9.42 -1.21
N TYR A 164 5.31 -10.70 -0.83
CA TYR A 164 5.87 -11.71 -1.72
C TYR A 164 5.42 -13.13 -1.44
N GLY A 165 5.53 -13.98 -2.47
CA GLY A 165 5.25 -15.41 -2.39
C GLY A 165 3.75 -15.73 -2.32
N ASN A 166 2.88 -14.77 -2.56
CA ASN A 166 1.44 -14.96 -2.50
C ASN A 166 0.97 -15.84 -3.67
N TYR A 167 0.06 -16.80 -3.38
CA TYR A 167 -0.42 -17.76 -4.35
C TYR A 167 -1.82 -18.26 -4.04
N ASP A 168 -2.78 -17.94 -4.90
CA ASP A 168 -4.15 -18.46 -4.85
C ASP A 168 -4.22 -19.84 -5.50
N ALA A 169 -4.11 -20.87 -4.72
CA ALA A 169 -4.14 -22.25 -5.21
C ALA A 169 -5.51 -22.66 -5.79
N ALA A 170 -6.60 -22.03 -5.34
CA ALA A 170 -7.96 -22.36 -5.80
C ALA A 170 -8.19 -21.84 -7.22
N ASN A 171 -7.54 -20.74 -7.61
CA ASN A 171 -7.63 -20.13 -8.93
C ASN A 171 -6.30 -20.22 -9.70
N HIS A 172 -5.47 -21.21 -9.40
CA HIS A 172 -4.25 -21.49 -10.16
C HIS A 172 -3.27 -20.30 -10.20
N GLY A 173 -3.23 -19.51 -9.16
CA GLY A 173 -2.36 -18.35 -9.02
C GLY A 173 -2.97 -17.03 -9.47
N GLU A 174 -4.15 -17.03 -10.09
CA GLU A 174 -4.91 -15.81 -10.38
C GLU A 174 -5.36 -15.14 -9.07
N ASN A 175 -5.41 -13.82 -9.01
CA ASN A 175 -5.82 -12.95 -7.90
C ASN A 175 -4.78 -12.69 -6.79
N ALA A 176 -3.74 -13.49 -6.64
CA ALA A 176 -2.77 -13.31 -5.54
C ALA A 176 -1.68 -12.28 -5.87
N ASP A 177 -2.03 -11.02 -5.64
CA ASP A 177 -1.15 -9.87 -5.88
C ASP A 177 -0.22 -9.57 -4.70
N GLY A 178 0.77 -8.73 -4.96
CA GLY A 178 1.53 -8.09 -3.87
C GLY A 178 0.66 -7.11 -3.07
N ILE A 179 0.07 -6.13 -3.76
CA ILE A 179 -0.91 -5.20 -3.23
C ILE A 179 -2.11 -5.13 -4.17
N ALA A 180 -3.30 -5.40 -3.66
CA ALA A 180 -4.57 -5.20 -4.33
C ALA A 180 -5.24 -3.91 -3.81
N VAL A 181 -5.69 -3.04 -4.70
CA VAL A 181 -6.63 -1.95 -4.38
C VAL A 181 -7.82 -2.16 -5.29
N LYS A 182 -8.80 -2.91 -4.81
CA LYS A 182 -9.86 -3.49 -5.63
C LYS A 182 -11.25 -3.23 -5.07
N PHE A 183 -12.25 -3.22 -5.97
CA PHE A 183 -13.69 -3.23 -5.60
C PHE A 183 -14.07 -2.13 -4.62
N GLY A 184 -13.97 -0.87 -5.05
CA GLY A 184 -14.36 0.25 -4.21
C GLY A 184 -13.97 1.61 -4.75
N SER A 185 -14.02 2.59 -3.85
CA SER A 185 -13.72 3.98 -4.17
C SER A 185 -13.18 4.75 -2.96
N GLY A 186 -12.49 5.83 -3.25
CA GLY A 186 -12.00 6.79 -2.25
C GLY A 186 -10.65 7.38 -2.65
N THR A 187 -10.50 8.67 -2.46
CA THR A 187 -9.32 9.44 -2.90
C THR A 187 -8.24 9.53 -1.82
N GLY A 188 -7.05 9.98 -2.22
CA GLY A 188 -5.95 10.27 -1.29
C GLY A 188 -5.16 9.04 -0.85
N ASN A 189 -5.37 7.87 -1.45
CA ASN A 189 -4.60 6.67 -1.14
C ASN A 189 -3.21 6.73 -1.77
N LEU A 190 -2.19 6.43 -0.96
CA LEU A 190 -0.78 6.47 -1.33
C LEU A 190 -0.10 5.14 -1.04
N ILE A 191 0.59 4.59 -2.05
CA ILE A 191 1.50 3.45 -1.90
C ILE A 191 2.91 3.97 -2.18
N THR A 192 3.84 3.81 -1.24
CA THR A 192 5.22 4.30 -1.41
C THR A 192 6.26 3.38 -0.77
N GLY A 193 7.43 3.26 -1.40
CA GLY A 193 8.52 2.45 -0.87
C GLY A 193 8.19 0.95 -0.81
N ALA A 194 7.22 0.45 -1.57
CA ALA A 194 6.87 -0.95 -1.58
C ALA A 194 7.86 -1.79 -2.41
N ARG A 195 8.02 -3.06 -2.03
CA ARG A 195 8.77 -4.08 -2.75
C ARG A 195 7.87 -5.31 -2.88
N LEU A 196 7.43 -5.59 -4.12
CA LEU A 196 6.38 -6.55 -4.45
C LEU A 196 6.95 -7.59 -5.41
N TYR A 197 7.13 -8.82 -4.94
CA TYR A 197 7.89 -9.76 -5.76
C TYR A 197 7.48 -11.22 -5.58
N ASN A 198 7.65 -11.97 -6.67
CA ASN A 198 7.39 -13.40 -6.68
C ASN A 198 5.96 -13.77 -6.29
N ASN A 199 4.99 -12.89 -6.54
CA ASN A 199 3.58 -13.19 -6.39
C ASN A 199 3.09 -13.95 -7.63
N SER A 200 2.09 -14.79 -7.48
CA SER A 200 1.59 -15.58 -8.61
C SER A 200 0.83 -14.74 -9.62
N ASP A 201 0.17 -13.67 -9.21
CA ASP A 201 -0.48 -12.74 -10.11
C ASP A 201 0.35 -11.45 -10.25
N ASP A 202 -0.21 -10.30 -10.00
CA ASP A 202 0.41 -9.01 -10.26
C ASP A 202 1.22 -8.48 -9.06
N GLY A 203 2.10 -7.51 -9.30
CA GLY A 203 2.73 -6.80 -8.20
C GLY A 203 1.76 -5.83 -7.52
N ILE A 204 1.11 -4.99 -8.33
CA ILE A 204 -0.01 -4.12 -7.93
C ILE A 204 -1.18 -4.36 -8.88
N ASP A 205 -2.38 -4.47 -8.33
CA ASP A 205 -3.61 -4.53 -9.11
C ASP A 205 -4.68 -3.55 -8.59
N PHE A 206 -5.21 -2.72 -9.51
CA PHE A 206 -6.26 -1.72 -9.26
C PHE A 206 -7.60 -2.10 -9.91
N TRP A 207 -7.94 -3.37 -9.92
CA TRP A 207 -9.18 -3.88 -10.52
C TRP A 207 -10.42 -3.28 -9.85
N SER A 208 -11.31 -2.67 -10.64
CA SER A 208 -12.60 -2.12 -10.18
C SER A 208 -12.47 -1.17 -8.97
N PHE A 209 -11.39 -0.33 -8.94
CA PHE A 209 -11.27 0.73 -7.95
C PHE A 209 -11.43 2.10 -8.62
N SER A 210 -12.58 2.74 -8.42
CA SER A 210 -13.05 3.87 -9.19
C SER A 210 -12.50 5.25 -8.77
N SER A 211 -11.42 5.29 -7.99
CA SER A 211 -10.79 6.53 -7.54
C SER A 211 -9.27 6.54 -7.71
N PRO A 212 -8.64 7.70 -7.96
CA PRO A 212 -7.20 7.77 -8.17
C PRO A 212 -6.38 7.28 -6.96
N VAL A 213 -5.39 6.45 -7.24
CA VAL A 213 -4.35 6.01 -6.31
C VAL A 213 -3.01 6.54 -6.79
N THR A 214 -2.17 7.03 -5.86
CA THR A 214 -0.81 7.43 -6.15
C THR A 214 0.16 6.32 -5.71
N VAL A 215 1.07 5.95 -6.61
CA VAL A 215 2.16 5.00 -6.34
C VAL A 215 3.49 5.70 -6.62
N GLU A 216 4.41 5.60 -5.68
CA GLU A 216 5.74 6.17 -5.89
C GLU A 216 6.83 5.37 -5.17
N HIS A 217 8.08 5.46 -5.68
CA HIS A 217 9.23 4.77 -5.09
C HIS A 217 8.97 3.28 -4.82
N THR A 218 8.31 2.60 -5.76
CA THR A 218 7.87 1.21 -5.58
C THR A 218 8.54 0.29 -6.60
N TRP A 219 8.92 -0.91 -6.17
CA TRP A 219 9.53 -1.94 -7.00
C TRP A 219 8.59 -3.14 -7.13
N SER A 220 8.38 -3.60 -8.35
CA SER A 220 7.57 -4.76 -8.67
C SER A 220 8.34 -5.72 -9.58
N MET A 221 8.64 -6.93 -9.10
CA MET A 221 9.53 -7.80 -9.82
C MET A 221 9.23 -9.30 -9.70
N GLY A 222 9.41 -10.00 -10.81
CA GLY A 222 9.34 -11.46 -10.86
C GLY A 222 7.96 -12.02 -10.54
N ASN A 223 6.90 -11.24 -10.72
CA ASN A 223 5.52 -11.67 -10.53
C ASN A 223 5.01 -12.47 -11.74
N GLY A 224 4.03 -13.36 -11.55
CA GLY A 224 3.44 -14.21 -12.59
C GLY A 224 4.33 -15.36 -13.03
N VAL A 225 5.44 -15.62 -12.39
CA VAL A 225 6.30 -16.77 -12.69
C VAL A 225 5.84 -17.96 -11.87
N ASN A 226 5.43 -19.04 -12.54
CA ASN A 226 4.99 -20.26 -11.87
C ASN A 226 6.11 -20.89 -11.03
N ARG A 227 6.08 -20.65 -9.73
CA ARG A 227 7.01 -21.21 -8.74
C ARG A 227 6.41 -22.36 -7.94
N TRP A 228 5.13 -22.62 -8.12
CA TRP A 228 4.35 -23.60 -7.37
C TRP A 228 4.16 -24.91 -8.13
N SER A 229 4.75 -25.03 -9.34
CA SER A 229 4.61 -26.22 -10.20
C SER A 229 3.15 -26.55 -10.54
N ASP A 230 2.32 -25.53 -10.61
CA ASP A 230 0.92 -25.65 -11.01
C ASP A 230 0.83 -25.80 -12.52
N SER A 231 0.31 -26.94 -13.01
CA SER A 231 0.18 -27.20 -14.44
C SER A 231 -0.92 -26.37 -15.13
N ALA A 232 -1.85 -25.80 -14.36
CA ALA A 232 -2.94 -24.94 -14.83
C ALA A 232 -2.69 -23.46 -14.48
N PHE A 233 -1.46 -23.08 -14.13
CA PHE A 233 -1.11 -21.75 -13.69
C PHE A 233 -1.68 -20.64 -14.60
N ALA A 234 -2.40 -19.67 -14.01
CA ALA A 234 -3.19 -18.66 -14.71
C ALA A 234 -2.83 -17.20 -14.33
N GLY A 235 -1.86 -16.97 -13.46
CA GLY A 235 -1.50 -15.61 -13.04
C GLY A 235 -1.05 -14.72 -14.19
N ASP A 236 -1.52 -13.48 -14.24
CA ASP A 236 -1.26 -12.48 -15.29
C ASP A 236 0.19 -11.98 -15.31
N GLY A 237 0.74 -11.75 -14.14
CA GLY A 237 2.13 -11.41 -13.90
C GLY A 237 2.55 -10.03 -14.38
N ASN A 238 1.70 -9.02 -14.30
CA ASN A 238 2.12 -7.67 -14.58
C ASN A 238 2.87 -7.06 -13.36
N GLY A 239 3.77 -6.13 -13.63
CA GLY A 239 4.35 -5.34 -12.54
C GLY A 239 3.30 -4.43 -11.89
N TYR A 240 2.61 -3.66 -12.73
CA TYR A 240 1.56 -2.72 -12.35
C TYR A 240 0.37 -2.87 -13.29
N LYS A 241 -0.74 -3.36 -12.77
CA LYS A 241 -2.04 -3.45 -13.43
C LYS A 241 -2.90 -2.29 -12.94
N LEU A 242 -3.09 -1.28 -13.79
CA LEU A 242 -3.60 0.04 -13.40
C LEU A 242 -5.08 0.20 -13.78
N GLY A 243 -5.87 -0.82 -13.57
CA GLY A 243 -7.29 -0.81 -13.85
C GLY A 243 -7.87 -2.18 -14.08
N GLY A 244 -9.12 -2.21 -14.44
CA GLY A 244 -9.91 -3.39 -14.75
C GLY A 244 -11.38 -3.00 -14.91
N ASP A 245 -12.16 -3.88 -15.45
CA ASP A 245 -13.62 -3.75 -15.56
C ASP A 245 -14.11 -2.47 -16.30
N GLY A 246 -13.25 -1.88 -17.14
CA GLY A 246 -13.58 -0.68 -17.92
C GLY A 246 -13.60 0.63 -17.13
N GLU A 247 -13.07 0.67 -15.93
CA GLU A 247 -12.95 1.88 -15.10
C GLU A 247 -12.25 3.02 -15.84
N VAL A 248 -12.66 4.27 -15.54
CA VAL A 248 -12.09 5.50 -16.13
C VAL A 248 -11.43 6.32 -15.03
N VAL A 249 -10.22 5.91 -14.63
CA VAL A 249 -9.53 6.47 -13.45
C VAL A 249 -8.15 6.97 -13.80
N ALA A 250 -7.74 8.10 -13.20
CA ALA A 250 -6.44 8.73 -13.41
C ALA A 250 -5.46 8.36 -12.28
N HIS A 251 -5.06 7.09 -12.19
CA HIS A 251 -3.99 6.69 -11.26
C HIS A 251 -2.66 7.34 -11.64
N VAL A 252 -1.80 7.54 -10.64
CA VAL A 252 -0.49 8.18 -10.80
C VAL A 252 0.61 7.23 -10.35
N VAL A 253 1.60 6.99 -11.20
CA VAL A 253 2.79 6.18 -10.86
C VAL A 253 4.05 7.02 -11.11
N ASN A 254 4.78 7.31 -10.05
CA ASN A 254 6.02 8.08 -10.11
C ASN A 254 7.22 7.26 -9.61
N ASN A 255 8.38 7.50 -10.20
CA ASN A 255 9.68 7.02 -9.73
C ASN A 255 9.66 5.55 -9.25
N SER A 256 9.05 4.68 -10.03
CA SER A 256 8.81 3.27 -9.71
C SER A 256 9.37 2.36 -10.80
N ALA A 257 9.68 1.11 -10.46
CA ALA A 257 10.28 0.18 -11.41
C ALA A 257 9.57 -1.17 -11.45
N ALA A 258 9.52 -1.76 -12.65
CA ALA A 258 8.99 -3.10 -12.93
C ALA A 258 10.01 -3.92 -13.69
N TRP A 259 10.41 -5.10 -13.21
CA TRP A 259 11.36 -5.93 -13.93
C TRP A 259 11.14 -7.43 -13.74
N GLY A 260 11.45 -8.19 -14.80
CA GLY A 260 11.41 -9.65 -14.75
C GLY A 260 10.03 -10.24 -14.48
N ASN A 261 8.96 -9.48 -14.68
CA ASN A 261 7.60 -9.95 -14.55
C ASN A 261 7.17 -10.78 -15.78
N ALA A 262 6.31 -11.76 -15.62
CA ALA A 262 5.84 -12.63 -16.69
C ALA A 262 4.87 -11.91 -17.66
N GLY A 263 4.20 -10.87 -17.20
CA GLY A 263 3.33 -9.99 -17.98
C GLY A 263 4.04 -8.73 -18.46
N ASN A 264 3.31 -7.61 -18.44
CA ASN A 264 3.81 -6.29 -18.77
C ASN A 264 4.48 -5.64 -17.55
N GLY A 265 5.40 -4.69 -17.80
CA GLY A 265 5.89 -3.85 -16.71
C GLY A 265 4.78 -2.99 -16.13
N PHE A 266 4.11 -2.24 -16.99
CA PHE A 266 2.98 -1.37 -16.64
C PHE A 266 1.87 -1.55 -17.67
N THR A 267 0.63 -1.77 -17.21
CA THR A 267 -0.53 -1.92 -18.11
C THR A 267 -1.74 -1.13 -17.60
N GLU A 268 -2.51 -0.55 -18.54
CA GLU A 268 -3.78 0.12 -18.25
C GLU A 268 -4.90 -0.87 -17.88
N ASN A 269 -4.82 -2.10 -18.39
CA ASN A 269 -5.80 -3.17 -18.18
C ASN A 269 -7.26 -2.69 -18.31
N SER A 270 -7.66 -2.24 -19.52
CA SER A 270 -8.98 -1.67 -19.86
C SER A 270 -9.36 -0.33 -19.18
N ASN A 271 -8.52 0.25 -18.31
CA ASN A 271 -8.73 1.60 -17.80
C ASN A 271 -8.47 2.63 -18.91
N THR A 272 -9.51 3.32 -19.35
CA THR A 272 -9.42 4.33 -20.41
C THR A 272 -9.13 5.75 -19.92
N GLY A 273 -8.89 5.90 -18.63
CA GLY A 273 -8.65 7.16 -17.94
C GLY A 273 -7.32 7.85 -18.27
N ALA A 274 -7.12 9.01 -17.70
CA ALA A 274 -5.92 9.84 -17.89
C ALA A 274 -4.80 9.43 -16.91
N LEU A 275 -4.36 8.19 -16.97
CA LEU A 275 -3.25 7.67 -16.17
C LEU A 275 -2.00 8.53 -16.34
N VAL A 276 -1.20 8.67 -15.29
CA VAL A 276 0.06 9.42 -15.33
C VAL A 276 1.21 8.53 -14.88
N LEU A 277 2.16 8.27 -15.77
CA LEU A 277 3.39 7.56 -15.44
C LEU A 277 4.60 8.48 -15.71
N ASN A 278 5.34 8.78 -14.66
CA ASN A 278 6.46 9.69 -14.77
C ASN A 278 7.71 9.12 -14.09
N ARG A 279 8.84 9.13 -14.85
CA ARG A 279 10.11 8.60 -14.34
C ARG A 279 10.01 7.15 -13.84
N THR A 280 9.31 6.30 -14.57
CA THR A 280 9.25 4.88 -14.28
C THR A 280 10.22 4.08 -15.16
N THR A 281 10.64 2.90 -14.70
CA THR A 281 11.54 1.99 -15.45
C THR A 281 10.90 0.62 -15.61
N ALA A 282 10.82 0.13 -16.84
CA ALA A 282 10.42 -1.23 -17.20
C ALA A 282 11.61 -1.99 -17.80
N TYR A 283 12.05 -3.07 -17.15
CA TYR A 283 13.23 -3.82 -17.58
C TYR A 283 12.97 -5.33 -17.63
N ALA A 284 13.28 -5.95 -18.77
CA ALA A 284 13.24 -7.41 -18.94
C ALA A 284 11.93 -8.08 -18.51
N ASN A 285 10.77 -7.40 -18.64
CA ASN A 285 9.46 -8.03 -18.49
C ASN A 285 9.15 -8.87 -19.74
N SER A 286 8.41 -9.96 -19.61
CA SER A 286 8.19 -10.92 -20.70
C SER A 286 7.30 -10.38 -21.82
N LYS A 287 6.42 -9.43 -21.52
CA LYS A 287 5.58 -8.74 -22.52
C LYS A 287 6.07 -7.32 -22.76
N TRP A 288 5.20 -6.33 -22.76
CA TRP A 288 5.56 -4.93 -23.02
C TRP A 288 6.15 -4.26 -21.77
N GLY A 289 7.07 -3.33 -21.99
CA GLY A 289 7.45 -2.41 -20.91
C GLY A 289 6.25 -1.59 -20.45
N TYR A 290 5.53 -1.01 -21.43
CA TYR A 290 4.31 -0.21 -21.21
C TYR A 290 3.23 -0.60 -22.22
N TYR A 291 2.03 -0.97 -21.71
CA TYR A 291 0.88 -1.33 -22.54
C TYR A 291 -0.30 -0.39 -22.24
N PHE A 292 -0.55 0.57 -23.13
CA PHE A 292 -1.55 1.63 -23.00
C PHE A 292 -2.27 1.86 -24.33
N ALA A 293 -3.00 0.85 -24.80
CA ALA A 293 -3.60 0.85 -26.13
C ALA A 293 -4.87 1.70 -26.24
N THR A 294 -5.61 1.88 -25.13
CA THR A 294 -6.95 2.48 -25.12
C THR A 294 -7.10 3.70 -24.20
N SER A 295 -6.21 3.89 -23.24
CA SER A 295 -6.28 5.01 -22.30
C SER A 295 -5.87 6.35 -22.90
N SER A 296 -6.14 7.44 -22.16
CA SER A 296 -5.60 8.77 -22.41
C SER A 296 -4.37 9.07 -21.55
N ALA A 297 -3.55 8.06 -21.31
CA ALA A 297 -2.40 8.13 -20.42
C ALA A 297 -1.37 9.19 -20.84
N LYS A 298 -0.66 9.73 -19.85
CA LYS A 298 0.48 10.63 -20.00
C LYS A 298 1.75 9.91 -19.57
N LEU A 299 2.60 9.56 -20.53
CA LEU A 299 3.86 8.85 -20.31
C LEU A 299 5.02 9.84 -20.43
N GLY A 300 5.67 10.15 -19.29
CA GLY A 300 6.72 11.17 -19.23
C GLY A 300 8.03 10.66 -18.63
N LYS A 301 9.15 10.85 -19.32
CA LYS A 301 10.51 10.55 -18.83
C LYS A 301 10.69 9.10 -18.35
N ASN A 302 10.01 8.15 -18.97
CA ASN A 302 10.07 6.73 -18.62
C ASN A 302 11.16 6.01 -19.42
N LEU A 303 11.63 4.90 -18.88
CA LEU A 303 12.69 4.08 -19.45
C LEU A 303 12.21 2.64 -19.63
N ALA A 304 12.25 2.11 -20.86
CA ALA A 304 11.93 0.73 -21.17
C ALA A 304 13.11 0.07 -21.87
N VAL A 305 13.61 -1.03 -21.32
CA VAL A 305 14.78 -1.75 -21.85
C VAL A 305 14.56 -3.25 -21.80
N SER A 306 14.88 -3.95 -22.87
CA SER A 306 14.90 -5.43 -22.95
C SER A 306 13.58 -6.13 -22.61
N ASN A 307 12.43 -5.48 -22.78
CA ASN A 307 11.14 -6.15 -22.59
C ASN A 307 10.80 -7.00 -23.82
N GLY A 308 10.20 -8.16 -23.62
CA GLY A 308 10.04 -9.21 -24.62
C GLY A 308 9.23 -8.79 -25.85
N SER A 309 8.10 -8.06 -25.66
CA SER A 309 7.28 -7.56 -26.77
C SER A 309 7.71 -6.18 -27.26
N GLY A 310 8.54 -5.46 -26.51
CA GLY A 310 9.04 -4.13 -26.85
C GLY A 310 8.86 -3.08 -25.76
N SER A 311 9.26 -1.85 -26.06
CA SER A 311 9.25 -0.75 -25.09
C SER A 311 7.84 -0.29 -24.73
N VAL A 312 7.02 0.01 -25.74
CA VAL A 312 5.69 0.59 -25.56
C VAL A 312 4.71 0.12 -26.63
N ASN A 313 3.50 -0.24 -26.21
CA ASN A 313 2.32 -0.33 -27.07
C ASN A 313 1.36 0.78 -26.61
N LYS A 314 1.10 1.77 -27.46
CA LYS A 314 0.30 2.94 -27.10
C LYS A 314 -0.73 3.29 -28.16
N GLY A 315 -1.93 3.64 -27.73
CA GLY A 315 -2.98 4.16 -28.60
C GLY A 315 -2.79 5.63 -28.97
N SER A 316 -3.64 6.11 -29.87
CA SER A 316 -3.58 7.49 -30.38
C SER A 316 -3.93 8.57 -29.34
N ARG A 317 -4.61 8.20 -28.26
CA ARG A 317 -4.97 9.12 -27.16
C ARG A 317 -3.84 9.31 -26.14
N VAL A 318 -2.82 8.47 -26.16
CA VAL A 318 -1.68 8.54 -25.23
C VAL A 318 -0.76 9.70 -25.60
N THR A 319 -0.47 10.57 -24.65
CA THR A 319 0.62 11.54 -24.78
C THR A 319 1.93 10.96 -24.26
N SER A 320 3.02 11.14 -25.03
CA SER A 320 4.33 10.54 -24.76
C SER A 320 5.41 11.60 -24.93
N SER A 321 6.21 11.86 -23.90
CA SER A 321 7.23 12.91 -23.95
C SER A 321 8.44 12.61 -23.07
N GLY A 322 9.62 12.64 -23.67
CA GLY A 322 10.88 12.47 -22.95
C GLY A 322 11.18 11.04 -22.52
N ASN A 323 10.48 10.05 -23.07
CA ASN A 323 10.73 8.62 -22.83
C ASN A 323 11.83 8.12 -23.80
N ASN A 324 12.54 7.05 -23.46
CA ASN A 324 13.61 6.54 -24.33
C ASN A 324 13.12 5.98 -25.69
N TRP A 325 11.83 5.77 -25.87
CA TRP A 325 11.23 5.39 -27.14
C TRP A 325 10.71 6.58 -27.96
N ASP A 326 10.75 7.79 -27.44
CA ASP A 326 10.35 8.99 -28.15
C ASP A 326 11.49 9.46 -29.07
N SER A 327 11.15 10.08 -30.22
CA SER A 327 12.12 10.53 -31.20
C SER A 327 13.15 11.50 -30.59
N GLY A 328 14.42 11.26 -30.86
CA GLY A 328 15.53 12.08 -30.36
C GLY A 328 15.93 11.82 -28.91
N ILE A 329 15.28 10.90 -28.22
CA ILE A 329 15.65 10.50 -26.86
C ILE A 329 16.43 9.18 -26.92
N GLY A 330 17.67 9.19 -26.45
CA GLY A 330 18.51 7.99 -26.37
C GLY A 330 18.17 7.15 -25.13
N THR A 331 18.54 5.86 -25.20
CA THR A 331 18.46 4.96 -24.04
C THR A 331 19.76 5.06 -23.25
N PRO A 332 19.75 5.64 -22.03
CA PRO A 332 20.96 5.68 -21.22
C PRO A 332 21.32 4.27 -20.71
N ALA A 333 22.62 4.00 -20.64
CA ALA A 333 23.10 2.74 -20.09
C ALA A 333 22.83 2.65 -18.57
N PHE A 334 22.43 1.48 -18.12
CA PHE A 334 22.35 1.18 -16.70
C PHE A 334 23.74 1.02 -16.07
N ARG A 335 23.93 1.47 -14.85
CA ARG A 335 25.14 1.23 -14.07
C ARG A 335 25.30 -0.24 -13.68
N SER A 336 24.17 -0.92 -13.45
CA SER A 336 24.11 -2.34 -13.17
C SER A 336 22.79 -2.94 -13.63
N THR A 337 22.83 -4.17 -14.12
CA THR A 337 21.67 -5.04 -14.38
C THR A 337 21.62 -6.23 -13.42
N ASP A 338 22.50 -6.26 -12.41
CA ASP A 338 22.47 -7.25 -11.32
C ASP A 338 21.49 -6.81 -10.24
N ALA A 339 20.37 -7.53 -10.14
CA ALA A 339 19.29 -7.25 -9.21
C ALA A 339 19.57 -7.74 -7.76
N SER A 340 20.69 -8.42 -7.50
CA SER A 340 20.96 -9.05 -6.19
C SER A 340 20.83 -8.08 -5.01
N THR A 341 21.29 -6.84 -5.19
CA THR A 341 21.22 -5.79 -4.15
C THR A 341 19.81 -5.32 -3.84
N THR A 342 18.83 -5.56 -4.72
CA THR A 342 17.42 -5.17 -4.47
C THR A 342 16.74 -6.01 -3.39
N TYR A 343 17.31 -7.19 -3.08
CA TYR A 343 16.85 -8.08 -2.02
C TYR A 343 17.51 -7.84 -0.67
N ASN A 344 18.46 -6.91 -0.58
CA ASN A 344 19.10 -6.55 0.68
C ASN A 344 18.07 -6.05 1.71
N ALA A 345 18.48 -6.08 2.98
CA ALA A 345 17.67 -5.53 4.05
C ALA A 345 17.34 -4.05 3.80
N ARG A 346 16.15 -3.65 4.17
CA ARG A 346 15.76 -2.23 4.19
C ARG A 346 16.66 -1.45 5.15
N SER A 347 16.74 -0.14 4.94
CA SER A 347 17.41 0.75 5.90
C SER A 347 16.74 0.69 7.29
N SER A 348 17.38 1.24 8.29
CA SER A 348 16.79 1.35 9.65
C SER A 348 15.50 2.19 9.68
N SER A 349 15.32 3.10 8.72
CA SER A 349 14.07 3.87 8.53
C SER A 349 12.99 3.13 7.72
N GLY A 350 13.27 1.90 7.26
CA GLY A 350 12.36 1.09 6.46
C GLY A 350 12.39 1.39 4.96
N THR A 351 13.22 2.31 4.47
CA THR A 351 13.31 2.62 3.03
C THR A 351 13.92 1.46 2.23
N LEU A 352 13.67 1.45 0.93
CA LEU A 352 14.25 0.49 0.00
C LEU A 352 15.79 0.47 0.13
N PRO A 353 16.45 -0.69 -0.08
CA PRO A 353 17.89 -0.78 0.01
C PRO A 353 18.56 0.06 -1.09
N ALA A 354 19.71 0.65 -0.74
CA ALA A 354 20.53 1.34 -1.74
C ALA A 354 21.01 0.35 -2.81
N THR A 355 20.89 0.74 -4.07
CA THR A 355 21.29 -0.09 -5.22
C THR A 355 21.82 0.75 -6.37
N THR A 356 22.68 0.16 -7.21
CA THR A 356 23.04 0.67 -8.54
C THR A 356 22.25 0.00 -9.65
N PHE A 357 21.44 -1.00 -9.33
CA PHE A 357 20.59 -1.73 -10.28
C PHE A 357 19.61 -0.78 -10.96
N LEU A 358 19.53 -0.84 -12.27
CA LEU A 358 18.72 0.02 -13.15
C LEU A 358 18.89 1.53 -12.96
N THR A 359 19.89 1.97 -12.19
CA THR A 359 20.24 3.39 -12.14
C THR A 359 21.03 3.78 -13.39
N THR A 360 20.84 5.00 -13.85
CA THR A 360 21.57 5.56 -15.00
C THR A 360 22.47 6.72 -14.56
N GLY A 361 23.36 7.18 -15.45
CA GLY A 361 24.07 8.45 -15.23
C GLY A 361 23.17 9.68 -15.39
N SER A 362 21.95 9.50 -15.92
CA SER A 362 20.96 10.55 -16.13
C SER A 362 20.04 10.67 -14.90
N THR A 363 19.76 11.89 -14.48
CA THR A 363 18.76 12.20 -13.45
C THR A 363 17.40 12.58 -14.04
N THR A 364 17.26 12.53 -15.38
CA THR A 364 16.10 13.08 -16.08
C THR A 364 15.13 12.03 -16.60
N ILE A 365 15.53 10.76 -16.70
CA ILE A 365 14.74 9.66 -17.28
C ILE A 365 14.87 8.39 -16.43
N GLY A 366 13.77 7.66 -16.31
CA GLY A 366 13.69 6.43 -15.53
C GLY A 366 13.62 6.64 -14.01
N ALA A 367 13.40 5.56 -13.27
CA ALA A 367 13.36 5.53 -11.83
C ALA A 367 14.73 5.77 -11.19
N THR A 368 14.77 6.43 -10.05
CA THR A 368 16.01 6.66 -9.29
C THR A 368 16.45 5.43 -8.48
N MET A 369 15.59 4.45 -8.31
CA MET A 369 15.82 3.21 -7.56
C MET A 369 16.15 3.44 -6.07
N ASN A 370 15.51 4.43 -5.43
CA ASN A 370 15.64 4.77 -4.01
C ASN A 370 14.29 5.03 -3.35
#